data_e5d3dd276c86e46e31dbcb512b31e416
#
_entry.id   e5d3dd276c86e46e31dbcb512b31e416
#
_cell.length_a   1.000
_cell.length_b   1.000
_cell.length_c   1.000
_cell.angle_alpha   90.00
_cell.angle_beta   90.00
_cell.angle_gamma   90.00
#
_symmetry.space_group_name_H-M   'P 1'
#
loop_
_entity.id
_entity.type
_entity.pdbx_description
1 polymer ?
#
loop_
_entity_poly.entity_id
_entity_poly.type
_entity_poly.pdbx_seq_one_letter_code
_entity_poly.pdbx_strand_id
1 'polypeptide(L)'
;MTTPSSASAASSTRANSRLFTSESVTEGHPDKICDAISDTILDALLAADPESRVAVETLVTTGQVHVAGEVRTSGYVEIPQLVRDTICNIGFTSSDVGFDGSTCGVNIAIGEQSPEIGDGVDTSHEVRSAGEGQEHEEFDKAGAGDQGLMFGYATNETAELMPLPIATAHRLSRRLTQVRKEGIVERLRPDGKTQVTFAYDAEGRPSHLDTVVISTQHDKGVEQDDLAVALRTHVIDWVIKDAGLESFVTDELTVLINPSGSFILGGPMGDAGLTGRKIIVDTYGGMARHGGGAFSGKDPSKVDRSAAYAMRWVAKNIVAAGLAARAEVQVAYAIGRARPVGLYVETFGTATGGRTDEQIQQAVAEVFDLRPGAIIRDLDLLRPIYAQTAAYGHFGRTDLDLPWENTDRAEALRAAAEQIGVPVAQ
;
A
#
# COMPACT_ATOMS: atom_id res chain seq x y z
N MET A 1 -48.62 28.13 -19.40
CA MET A 1 -47.87 26.91 -19.74
C MET A 1 -46.49 27.03 -19.09
N THR A 2 -46.35 26.43 -17.92
CA THR A 2 -45.09 26.42 -17.17
C THR A 2 -44.31 25.21 -17.57
N THR A 3 -43.09 25.42 -18.08
CA THR A 3 -42.12 24.35 -18.39
C THR A 3 -41.68 23.65 -17.11
N PRO A 4 -41.58 22.31 -17.06
CA PRO A 4 -41.08 21.61 -15.87
C PRO A 4 -39.59 21.83 -15.76
N SER A 5 -39.14 22.12 -14.53
CA SER A 5 -37.81 22.39 -14.07
C SER A 5 -36.85 21.21 -14.34
N SER A 6 -35.67 21.53 -14.83
CA SER A 6 -34.53 20.61 -15.08
C SER A 6 -33.92 19.97 -13.81
N ALA A 7 -34.49 20.23 -12.64
CA ALA A 7 -34.05 19.66 -11.36
C ALA A 7 -34.42 18.18 -11.15
N SER A 8 -35.32 17.60 -11.98
CA SER A 8 -35.81 16.23 -11.80
C SER A 8 -34.90 15.14 -12.38
N ALA A 9 -34.01 15.48 -13.34
CA ALA A 9 -33.14 14.49 -13.97
C ALA A 9 -31.86 14.20 -13.14
N ALA A 10 -31.30 15.19 -12.46
CA ALA A 10 -30.12 15.05 -11.64
C ALA A 10 -30.36 14.23 -10.36
N SER A 11 -31.57 14.30 -9.79
CA SER A 11 -31.95 13.53 -8.60
C SER A 11 -32.10 12.02 -8.87
N SER A 12 -32.32 11.60 -10.14
CA SER A 12 -32.52 10.19 -10.49
C SER A 12 -31.21 9.43 -10.70
N THR A 13 -30.10 10.10 -11.02
CA THR A 13 -28.78 9.48 -11.21
C THR A 13 -28.11 9.09 -9.88
N ARG A 14 -28.31 9.87 -8.80
CA ARG A 14 -27.83 9.51 -7.45
C ARG A 14 -28.58 8.33 -6.84
N ALA A 15 -29.82 8.11 -7.19
CA ALA A 15 -30.67 7.09 -6.55
C ALA A 15 -30.24 5.64 -6.87
N ASN A 16 -29.46 5.40 -7.94
CA ASN A 16 -29.02 4.07 -8.39
C ASN A 16 -27.50 3.86 -8.37
N SER A 17 -26.70 4.85 -7.94
CA SER A 17 -25.25 4.71 -7.86
C SER A 17 -24.81 4.20 -6.49
N ARG A 18 -23.79 3.32 -6.48
CA ARG A 18 -23.12 2.87 -5.25
C ARG A 18 -21.95 3.80 -4.99
N LEU A 19 -21.87 4.37 -3.80
CA LEU A 19 -20.74 5.20 -3.38
C LEU A 19 -19.66 4.32 -2.77
N PHE A 20 -18.42 4.55 -3.19
CA PHE A 20 -17.23 3.91 -2.61
C PHE A 20 -16.20 4.95 -2.23
N THR A 21 -15.67 4.84 -1.01
CA THR A 21 -14.76 5.81 -0.42
C THR A 21 -13.42 5.17 -0.09
N SER A 22 -12.34 5.87 -0.41
CA SER A 22 -10.99 5.54 0.06
C SER A 22 -10.33 6.77 0.65
N GLU A 23 -9.40 6.56 1.57
CA GLU A 23 -8.61 7.61 2.19
C GLU A 23 -7.10 7.37 2.00
N SER A 24 -6.33 8.43 2.09
CA SER A 24 -4.88 8.41 2.20
C SER A 24 -4.41 9.47 3.18
N VAL A 25 -3.16 9.36 3.61
CA VAL A 25 -2.56 10.29 4.56
C VAL A 25 -1.21 10.75 4.06
N THR A 26 -0.75 11.92 4.52
CA THR A 26 0.58 12.42 4.22
C THR A 26 1.66 11.67 4.99
N GLU A 27 2.92 11.84 4.59
CA GLU A 27 4.09 11.30 5.30
C GLU A 27 4.20 11.80 6.76
N GLY A 28 3.58 12.96 7.07
CA GLY A 28 3.57 13.56 8.40
C GLY A 28 2.45 13.06 9.33
N HIS A 29 1.60 12.16 8.87
CA HIS A 29 0.66 11.47 9.76
C HIS A 29 1.41 10.58 10.76
N PRO A 30 1.06 10.57 12.06
CA PRO A 30 1.82 9.85 13.08
C PRO A 30 2.11 8.39 12.77
N ASP A 31 1.13 7.65 12.25
CA ASP A 31 1.34 6.25 11.87
C ASP A 31 2.32 6.12 10.69
N LYS A 32 2.30 7.06 9.73
CA LYS A 32 3.22 7.02 8.58
C LYS A 32 4.64 7.48 8.93
N ILE A 33 4.81 8.33 9.93
CA ILE A 33 6.13 8.60 10.53
C ILE A 33 6.72 7.31 11.08
N CYS A 34 5.91 6.50 11.79
CA CYS A 34 6.35 5.20 12.33
C CYS A 34 6.74 4.23 11.22
N ASP A 35 5.92 4.12 10.17
CA ASP A 35 6.21 3.28 9.01
C ASP A 35 7.50 3.71 8.32
N ALA A 36 7.68 5.02 8.10
CA ALA A 36 8.90 5.57 7.50
C ALA A 36 10.15 5.30 8.33
N ILE A 37 10.08 5.44 9.65
CA ILE A 37 11.20 5.13 10.56
C ILE A 37 11.54 3.65 10.48
N SER A 38 10.54 2.77 10.62
CA SER A 38 10.74 1.32 10.60
C SER A 38 11.35 0.83 9.28
N ASP A 39 10.88 1.34 8.14
CA ASP A 39 11.42 0.98 6.83
C ASP A 39 12.78 1.64 6.53
N THR A 40 13.07 2.83 7.07
CA THR A 40 14.41 3.43 6.97
C THR A 40 15.44 2.60 7.74
N ILE A 41 15.08 2.08 8.91
CA ILE A 41 15.95 1.15 9.68
C ILE A 41 16.16 -0.15 8.90
N LEU A 42 15.09 -0.72 8.33
CA LEU A 42 15.18 -1.92 7.49
C LEU A 42 16.11 -1.72 6.30
N ASP A 43 15.91 -0.63 5.53
CA ASP A 43 16.75 -0.34 4.35
C ASP A 43 18.22 -0.15 4.70
N ALA A 44 18.50 0.54 5.81
CA ALA A 44 19.87 0.72 6.29
C ALA A 44 20.53 -0.62 6.70
N LEU A 45 19.78 -1.52 7.34
CA LEU A 45 20.25 -2.85 7.71
C LEU A 45 20.49 -3.73 6.48
N LEU A 46 19.56 -3.74 5.51
CA LEU A 46 19.73 -4.50 4.26
C LEU A 46 20.90 -3.97 3.40
N ALA A 47 21.14 -2.67 3.42
CA ALA A 47 22.30 -2.08 2.73
C ALA A 47 23.63 -2.49 3.38
N ALA A 48 23.66 -2.69 4.71
CA ALA A 48 24.83 -3.15 5.44
C ALA A 48 25.03 -4.67 5.36
N ASP A 49 23.94 -5.42 5.36
CA ASP A 49 23.89 -6.89 5.30
C ASP A 49 22.57 -7.33 4.63
N PRO A 50 22.59 -7.74 3.35
CA PRO A 50 21.40 -8.19 2.62
C PRO A 50 20.69 -9.41 3.25
N GLU A 51 21.38 -10.17 4.09
CA GLU A 51 20.80 -11.33 4.79
C GLU A 51 20.19 -10.97 6.15
N SER A 52 20.10 -9.67 6.49
CA SER A 52 19.50 -9.20 7.73
C SER A 52 18.07 -9.72 7.89
N ARG A 53 17.75 -10.18 9.11
CA ARG A 53 16.39 -10.50 9.53
C ARG A 53 15.91 -9.40 10.45
N VAL A 54 14.84 -8.75 10.06
CA VAL A 54 14.37 -7.52 10.70
C VAL A 54 12.87 -7.61 10.95
N ALA A 55 12.48 -7.34 12.18
CA ALA A 55 11.10 -7.08 12.56
C ALA A 55 11.14 -5.90 13.55
N VAL A 56 11.02 -4.68 13.03
CA VAL A 56 11.14 -3.43 13.80
C VAL A 56 9.85 -2.64 13.73
N GLU A 57 9.32 -2.32 14.88
CA GLU A 57 8.12 -1.52 15.06
C GLU A 57 8.46 -0.22 15.77
N THR A 58 7.76 0.84 15.43
CA THR A 58 7.96 2.18 15.98
C THR A 58 6.66 2.69 16.57
N LEU A 59 6.77 3.37 17.70
CA LEU A 59 5.73 4.19 18.31
C LEU A 59 6.22 5.62 18.41
N VAL A 60 5.40 6.59 17.99
CA VAL A 60 5.65 8.01 18.22
C VAL A 60 4.54 8.64 19.06
N THR A 61 4.92 9.55 19.93
CA THR A 61 4.00 10.40 20.69
C THR A 61 4.69 11.72 20.99
N THR A 62 4.06 12.61 21.75
CA THR A 62 4.62 13.94 22.08
C THR A 62 6.07 13.84 22.56
N GLY A 63 7.01 14.34 21.76
CA GLY A 63 8.43 14.44 22.11
C GLY A 63 9.19 13.11 22.23
N GLN A 64 8.59 11.96 21.87
CA GLN A 64 9.16 10.63 22.08
C GLN A 64 9.00 9.73 20.86
N VAL A 65 10.05 8.95 20.61
CA VAL A 65 10.06 7.81 19.66
C VAL A 65 10.51 6.56 20.41
N HIS A 66 9.79 5.48 20.27
CA HIS A 66 10.15 4.17 20.79
C HIS A 66 10.28 3.21 19.61
N VAL A 67 11.46 2.60 19.47
CA VAL A 67 11.75 1.59 18.45
C VAL A 67 11.93 0.26 19.17
N ALA A 68 11.15 -0.74 18.82
CA ALA A 68 11.19 -2.06 19.43
C ALA A 68 11.16 -3.15 18.36
N GLY A 69 11.61 -4.36 18.70
CA GLY A 69 11.56 -5.50 17.80
C GLY A 69 12.78 -6.41 17.92
N GLU A 70 12.99 -7.24 16.91
CA GLU A 70 14.08 -8.21 16.86
C GLU A 70 14.86 -8.05 15.54
N VAL A 71 16.19 -8.11 15.65
CA VAL A 71 17.10 -8.01 14.51
C VAL A 71 18.19 -9.07 14.63
N ARG A 72 18.45 -9.77 13.51
CA ARG A 72 19.63 -10.61 13.31
C ARG A 72 20.39 -10.09 12.09
N THR A 73 21.58 -9.55 12.29
CA THR A 73 22.40 -8.93 11.24
C THR A 73 23.87 -8.99 11.60
N SER A 74 24.74 -8.97 10.61
CA SER A 74 26.19 -8.72 10.77
C SER A 74 26.54 -7.23 10.61
N GLY A 75 25.58 -6.40 10.18
CA GLY A 75 25.74 -4.98 9.95
C GLY A 75 25.56 -4.15 11.22
N TYR A 76 25.99 -2.90 11.17
CA TYR A 76 25.74 -1.89 12.21
C TYR A 76 25.13 -0.64 11.58
N VAL A 77 24.10 -0.09 12.21
CA VAL A 77 23.47 1.17 11.80
C VAL A 77 23.21 2.07 13.01
N GLU A 78 23.32 3.38 12.83
CA GLU A 78 23.10 4.38 13.88
C GLU A 78 21.61 4.75 13.93
N ILE A 79 20.81 3.89 14.57
CA ILE A 79 19.33 4.01 14.60
C ILE A 79 18.86 5.37 15.12
N PRO A 80 19.40 5.97 16.21
CA PRO A 80 18.95 7.27 16.67
C PRO A 80 19.10 8.36 15.61
N GLN A 81 20.15 8.33 14.80
CA GLN A 81 20.37 9.31 13.76
C GLN A 81 19.40 9.10 12.60
N LEU A 82 19.16 7.86 12.17
CA LEU A 82 18.18 7.53 11.14
C LEU A 82 16.77 8.00 11.53
N VAL A 83 16.37 7.79 12.79
CA VAL A 83 15.09 8.28 13.34
C VAL A 83 14.98 9.80 13.20
N ARG A 84 16.01 10.54 13.67
CA ARG A 84 16.04 12.01 13.63
C ARG A 84 15.97 12.56 12.21
N ASP A 85 16.77 12.01 11.32
CA ASP A 85 16.83 12.43 9.92
C ASP A 85 15.51 12.19 9.21
N THR A 86 14.87 11.04 9.44
CA THR A 86 13.54 10.70 8.89
C THR A 86 12.50 11.74 9.33
N ILE A 87 12.42 12.04 10.63
CA ILE A 87 11.45 13.00 11.18
C ILE A 87 11.71 14.41 10.64
N CYS A 88 12.98 14.85 10.60
CA CYS A 88 13.34 16.16 10.08
C CYS A 88 13.04 16.29 8.58
N ASN A 89 13.31 15.24 7.78
CA ASN A 89 13.02 15.22 6.34
C ASN A 89 11.52 15.28 6.02
N ILE A 90 10.69 14.73 6.89
CA ILE A 90 9.21 14.86 6.82
C ILE A 90 8.82 16.33 7.05
N GLY A 91 9.56 17.08 7.87
CA GLY A 91 9.32 18.49 8.14
C GLY A 91 8.96 18.81 9.59
N PHE A 92 9.15 17.86 10.52
CA PHE A 92 9.01 18.09 11.95
C PHE A 92 10.35 18.53 12.54
N THR A 93 10.61 19.84 12.48
CA THR A 93 11.91 20.45 12.81
C THR A 93 11.85 21.40 14.02
N SER A 94 10.69 21.54 14.67
CA SER A 94 10.49 22.40 15.83
C SER A 94 9.27 21.96 16.63
N SER A 95 9.29 22.14 17.93
CA SER A 95 8.13 21.95 18.81
C SER A 95 6.92 22.80 18.39
N ASP A 96 7.13 23.93 17.73
CA ASP A 96 6.06 24.79 17.21
C ASP A 96 5.26 24.11 16.09
N VAL A 97 5.89 23.15 15.39
CA VAL A 97 5.22 22.32 14.36
C VAL A 97 4.51 21.10 14.97
N GLY A 98 4.67 20.87 16.27
CA GLY A 98 4.09 19.77 16.99
C GLY A 98 5.02 18.59 17.26
N PHE A 99 6.23 18.57 16.67
CA PHE A 99 7.26 17.56 16.90
C PHE A 99 8.63 18.08 16.43
N ASP A 100 9.69 17.71 17.11
CA ASP A 100 11.05 18.12 16.75
C ASP A 100 11.97 16.89 16.67
N GLY A 101 12.30 16.48 15.46
CA GLY A 101 13.16 15.33 15.21
C GLY A 101 14.59 15.52 15.75
N SER A 102 15.09 16.76 15.85
CA SER A 102 16.44 17.03 16.34
C SER A 102 16.57 16.83 17.85
N THR A 103 15.49 17.01 18.61
CA THR A 103 15.53 17.05 20.09
C THR A 103 14.63 15.99 20.78
N CYS A 104 13.78 15.27 20.04
CA CYS A 104 12.92 14.24 20.62
C CYS A 104 13.73 13.15 21.32
N GLY A 105 13.13 12.54 22.36
CA GLY A 105 13.66 11.34 23.00
C GLY A 105 13.56 10.15 22.03
N VAL A 106 14.64 9.37 21.89
CA VAL A 106 14.67 8.14 21.10
C VAL A 106 15.04 6.99 22.02
N ASN A 107 14.11 6.06 22.21
CA ASN A 107 14.30 4.85 23.01
C ASN A 107 14.35 3.64 22.09
N ILE A 108 15.34 2.78 22.27
CA ILE A 108 15.57 1.59 21.45
C ILE A 108 15.51 0.35 22.36
N ALA A 109 14.62 -0.58 22.00
CA ALA A 109 14.43 -1.86 22.67
C ALA A 109 14.43 -2.97 21.60
N ILE A 110 15.58 -3.19 20.97
CA ILE A 110 15.78 -4.23 19.94
C ILE A 110 16.51 -5.39 20.60
N GLY A 111 15.92 -6.59 20.48
CA GLY A 111 16.48 -7.87 20.90
C GLY A 111 17.00 -8.70 19.72
N GLU A 112 17.54 -9.87 20.04
CA GLU A 112 17.89 -10.89 19.05
C GLU A 112 16.66 -11.74 18.69
N GLN A 113 16.57 -12.17 17.44
CA GLN A 113 15.54 -13.11 17.00
C GLN A 113 15.68 -14.45 17.72
N SER A 114 14.55 -15.07 18.13
CA SER A 114 14.56 -16.42 18.72
C SER A 114 15.24 -17.44 17.79
N PRO A 115 16.24 -18.20 18.27
CA PRO A 115 16.89 -19.25 17.48
C PRO A 115 15.91 -20.29 16.95
N GLU A 116 14.91 -20.69 17.75
CA GLU A 116 13.91 -21.70 17.38
C GLU A 116 13.07 -21.27 16.17
N ILE A 117 12.72 -19.98 16.09
CA ILE A 117 12.01 -19.42 14.94
C ILE A 117 12.95 -19.40 13.74
N GLY A 118 14.20 -18.95 13.93
CA GLY A 118 15.22 -18.91 12.87
C GLY A 118 15.43 -20.28 12.23
N ASP A 119 15.69 -21.29 13.03
CA ASP A 119 15.94 -22.69 12.56
C ASP A 119 14.72 -23.26 11.82
N GLY A 120 13.49 -22.94 12.27
CA GLY A 120 12.26 -23.39 11.65
C GLY A 120 11.99 -22.78 10.28
N VAL A 121 12.49 -21.57 10.04
CA VAL A 121 12.36 -20.81 8.79
C VAL A 121 13.52 -21.11 7.83
N ASP A 122 14.75 -21.14 8.34
CA ASP A 122 15.95 -21.36 7.54
C ASP A 122 16.00 -22.81 6.96
N THR A 123 15.31 -23.79 7.62
CA THR A 123 15.16 -25.16 7.11
C THR A 123 13.68 -25.55 7.10
N SER A 124 13.06 -25.63 5.94
CA SER A 124 11.63 -25.93 5.80
C SER A 124 11.22 -27.31 6.32
N HIS A 125 9.92 -27.46 6.57
CA HIS A 125 9.34 -28.77 6.91
C HIS A 125 9.57 -29.80 5.80
N GLU A 126 9.50 -29.38 4.54
CA GLU A 126 9.73 -30.22 3.37
C GLU A 126 11.12 -30.88 3.41
N VAL A 127 12.15 -30.12 3.77
CA VAL A 127 13.52 -30.61 3.93
C VAL A 127 13.69 -31.45 5.19
N ARG A 128 13.14 -30.99 6.34
CA ARG A 128 13.25 -31.71 7.61
C ARG A 128 12.56 -33.07 7.63
N SER A 129 11.43 -33.19 6.89
CA SER A 129 10.62 -34.43 6.83
C SER A 129 11.07 -35.42 5.76
N ALA A 130 11.97 -35.01 4.87
CA ALA A 130 12.55 -35.88 3.86
C ALA A 130 13.58 -36.82 4.49
N GLY A 131 13.72 -38.04 3.91
CA GLY A 131 14.75 -38.99 4.33
C GLY A 131 16.16 -38.50 3.95
N GLU A 132 17.17 -38.98 4.69
CA GLU A 132 18.59 -38.68 4.37
C GLU A 132 18.91 -39.05 2.90
N GLY A 133 19.48 -38.08 2.16
CA GLY A 133 19.94 -38.26 0.79
C GLY A 133 18.92 -37.91 -0.30
N GLN A 134 17.77 -37.31 0.01
CA GLN A 134 16.90 -36.74 -1.02
C GLN A 134 17.43 -35.38 -1.48
N GLU A 135 17.49 -35.17 -2.81
CA GLU A 135 17.75 -33.87 -3.39
C GLU A 135 16.49 -33.00 -3.28
N HIS A 136 16.68 -31.76 -2.83
CA HIS A 136 15.63 -30.75 -2.74
C HIS A 136 15.90 -29.64 -3.73
N GLU A 137 14.83 -29.09 -4.30
CA GLU A 137 14.94 -27.86 -5.06
C GLU A 137 15.42 -26.72 -4.14
N GLU A 138 16.17 -25.78 -4.69
CA GLU A 138 16.78 -24.68 -3.95
C GLU A 138 15.74 -23.93 -3.08
N PHE A 139 14.55 -23.66 -3.64
CA PHE A 139 13.49 -22.91 -2.96
C PHE A 139 12.60 -23.74 -2.03
N ASP A 140 12.81 -25.04 -1.95
CA ASP A 140 12.21 -25.89 -0.90
C ASP A 140 12.97 -25.77 0.43
N LYS A 141 14.16 -25.15 0.46
CA LYS A 141 15.02 -25.09 1.66
C LYS A 141 14.47 -24.16 2.73
N ALA A 142 14.03 -22.96 2.35
CA ALA A 142 13.50 -21.98 3.28
C ALA A 142 11.97 -22.08 3.40
N GLY A 143 11.48 -22.12 4.63
CA GLY A 143 10.04 -22.09 4.94
C GLY A 143 9.52 -20.66 5.09
N ALA A 144 8.21 -20.51 5.09
CA ALA A 144 7.55 -19.25 5.42
C ALA A 144 7.86 -18.82 6.86
N GLY A 145 8.16 -17.54 7.05
CA GLY A 145 8.54 -16.97 8.35
C GLY A 145 7.38 -16.93 9.35
N ASP A 146 6.15 -17.05 8.88
CA ASP A 146 4.95 -17.13 9.71
C ASP A 146 3.84 -17.86 8.96
N GLN A 147 2.77 -18.20 9.67
CA GLN A 147 1.49 -18.55 9.09
C GLN A 147 0.75 -17.26 8.69
N GLY A 148 -0.11 -17.35 7.68
CA GLY A 148 -0.93 -16.20 7.31
C GLY A 148 -1.56 -16.35 5.95
N LEU A 149 -2.40 -15.37 5.61
CA LEU A 149 -2.99 -15.25 4.29
C LEU A 149 -2.79 -13.82 3.79
N MET A 150 -2.46 -13.69 2.50
CA MET A 150 -2.16 -12.41 1.85
C MET A 150 -3.00 -12.28 0.60
N PHE A 151 -3.37 -11.04 0.28
CA PHE A 151 -4.16 -10.72 -0.89
C PHE A 151 -3.41 -9.80 -1.83
N GLY A 152 -3.64 -10.00 -3.13
CA GLY A 152 -3.33 -9.07 -4.18
C GLY A 152 -4.57 -8.68 -4.96
N TYR A 153 -4.58 -7.48 -5.51
CA TYR A 153 -5.69 -6.99 -6.31
C TYR A 153 -5.19 -6.14 -7.48
N ALA A 154 -5.89 -6.19 -8.59
CA ALA A 154 -5.72 -5.29 -9.71
C ALA A 154 -7.06 -5.08 -10.42
N THR A 155 -7.23 -3.90 -11.01
CA THR A 155 -8.41 -3.53 -11.81
C THR A 155 -7.99 -2.59 -12.93
N ASN A 156 -8.71 -2.60 -14.04
CA ASN A 156 -8.43 -1.74 -15.18
C ASN A 156 -9.02 -0.32 -15.04
N GLU A 157 -9.32 0.11 -13.82
CA GLU A 157 -9.87 1.44 -13.54
C GLU A 157 -8.84 2.57 -13.76
N THR A 158 -7.54 2.27 -13.58
CA THR A 158 -6.44 3.21 -13.79
C THR A 158 -5.33 2.58 -14.64
N ALA A 159 -4.45 3.39 -15.20
CA ALA A 159 -3.32 2.91 -16.01
C ALA A 159 -2.35 2.03 -15.21
N GLU A 160 -2.16 2.32 -13.93
CA GLU A 160 -1.35 1.54 -12.98
C GLU A 160 -2.06 0.27 -12.47
N LEU A 161 -3.29 0.02 -12.94
CA LEU A 161 -4.15 -1.11 -12.56
C LEU A 161 -4.50 -1.12 -11.06
N MET A 162 -4.81 0.06 -10.52
CA MET A 162 -5.29 0.29 -9.15
C MET A 162 -6.75 0.72 -9.12
N PRO A 163 -7.48 0.50 -8.01
CA PRO A 163 -8.78 1.11 -7.81
C PRO A 163 -8.70 2.64 -7.84
N LEU A 164 -9.59 3.27 -8.59
CA LEU A 164 -9.59 4.72 -8.82
C LEU A 164 -9.68 5.54 -7.50
N PRO A 165 -10.51 5.15 -6.49
CA PRO A 165 -10.60 5.93 -5.26
C PRO A 165 -9.28 6.02 -4.50
N ILE A 166 -8.59 4.89 -4.23
CA ILE A 166 -7.33 4.92 -3.50
C ILE A 166 -6.20 5.56 -4.32
N ALA A 167 -6.14 5.33 -5.62
CA ALA A 167 -5.16 5.98 -6.50
C ALA A 167 -5.31 7.51 -6.47
N THR A 168 -6.56 8.00 -6.49
CA THR A 168 -6.84 9.44 -6.40
C THR A 168 -6.51 10.00 -5.01
N ALA A 169 -6.85 9.29 -3.93
CA ALA A 169 -6.53 9.71 -2.57
C ALA A 169 -5.00 9.82 -2.35
N HIS A 170 -4.22 8.85 -2.87
CA HIS A 170 -2.76 8.91 -2.82
C HIS A 170 -2.18 10.09 -3.60
N ARG A 171 -2.69 10.37 -4.81
CA ARG A 171 -2.26 11.53 -5.60
C ARG A 171 -2.53 12.84 -4.87
N LEU A 172 -3.70 12.98 -4.22
CA LEU A 172 -4.03 14.15 -3.41
C LEU A 172 -3.09 14.31 -2.21
N SER A 173 -2.83 13.25 -1.45
CA SER A 173 -1.93 13.28 -0.30
C SER A 173 -0.48 13.59 -0.71
N ARG A 174 0.00 13.02 -1.81
CA ARG A 174 1.33 13.30 -2.36
C ARG A 174 1.43 14.77 -2.83
N ARG A 175 0.41 15.26 -3.56
CA ARG A 175 0.39 16.65 -4.01
C ARG A 175 0.30 17.63 -2.85
N LEU A 176 -0.46 17.31 -1.81
CA LEU A 176 -0.54 18.12 -0.58
C LEU A 176 0.84 18.27 0.08
N THR A 177 1.59 17.18 0.18
CA THR A 177 2.98 17.22 0.67
C THR A 177 3.90 18.00 -0.25
N GLN A 178 3.77 17.83 -1.56
CA GLN A 178 4.59 18.54 -2.54
C GLN A 178 4.38 20.06 -2.43
N VAL A 179 3.14 20.54 -2.43
CA VAL A 179 2.87 22.00 -2.35
C VAL A 179 3.34 22.60 -1.05
N ARG A 180 3.39 21.82 0.04
CA ARG A 180 3.98 22.23 1.32
C ARG A 180 5.50 22.34 1.21
N LYS A 181 6.18 21.29 0.76
CA LYS A 181 7.65 21.24 0.70
C LYS A 181 8.24 22.27 -0.30
N GLU A 182 7.54 22.51 -1.40
CA GLU A 182 7.93 23.49 -2.42
C GLU A 182 7.49 24.92 -2.09
N GLY A 183 6.75 25.14 -1.01
CA GLY A 183 6.26 26.46 -0.61
C GLY A 183 5.22 27.06 -1.56
N ILE A 184 4.53 26.23 -2.36
CA ILE A 184 3.47 26.69 -3.28
C ILE A 184 2.25 27.13 -2.48
N VAL A 185 1.91 26.38 -1.41
CA VAL A 185 0.93 26.78 -0.42
C VAL A 185 1.67 26.98 0.90
N GLU A 186 1.85 28.25 1.23
CA GLU A 186 2.57 28.64 2.43
C GLU A 186 1.83 28.23 3.72
N ARG A 187 2.58 28.08 4.80
CA ARG A 187 2.06 27.83 6.16
C ARG A 187 1.31 26.50 6.36
N LEU A 188 1.44 25.55 5.42
CA LEU A 188 1.07 24.16 5.64
C LEU A 188 2.07 23.45 6.54
N ARG A 189 1.57 22.52 7.37
CA ARG A 189 2.36 21.66 8.23
C ARG A 189 2.29 20.19 7.76
N PRO A 190 3.14 19.27 8.28
CA PRO A 190 3.32 17.96 7.69
C PRO A 190 2.11 17.02 7.77
N ASP A 191 1.30 17.09 8.83
CA ASP A 191 0.19 16.17 9.05
C ASP A 191 -1.01 16.50 8.15
N GLY A 192 -1.59 15.48 7.55
CA GLY A 192 -2.77 15.64 6.71
C GLY A 192 -3.38 14.33 6.24
N LYS A 193 -4.65 14.41 5.85
CA LYS A 193 -5.43 13.30 5.32
C LYS A 193 -6.21 13.76 4.10
N THR A 194 -6.40 12.84 3.16
CA THR A 194 -7.28 13.03 2.01
C THR A 194 -8.25 11.86 1.91
N GLN A 195 -9.46 12.13 1.51
CA GLN A 195 -10.50 11.13 1.28
C GLN A 195 -11.24 11.47 0.01
N VAL A 196 -11.56 10.47 -0.78
CA VAL A 196 -12.36 10.61 -1.99
C VAL A 196 -13.48 9.61 -2.02
N THR A 197 -14.63 10.03 -2.52
CA THR A 197 -15.79 9.17 -2.77
C THR A 197 -16.10 9.20 -4.26
N PHE A 198 -16.11 8.05 -4.90
CA PHE A 198 -16.59 7.87 -6.27
C PHE A 198 -17.93 7.15 -6.27
N ALA A 199 -18.79 7.54 -7.18
CA ALA A 199 -19.97 6.77 -7.53
C ALA A 199 -19.60 5.71 -8.58
N TYR A 200 -20.24 4.56 -8.45
CA TYR A 200 -20.09 3.41 -9.38
C TYR A 200 -21.44 3.08 -10.01
N ASP A 201 -21.41 2.73 -11.28
CA ASP A 201 -22.59 2.30 -12.03
C ASP A 201 -23.03 0.85 -11.67
N ALA A 202 -24.07 0.36 -12.29
CA ALA A 202 -24.60 -0.99 -12.07
C ALA A 202 -23.62 -2.09 -12.49
N GLU A 203 -22.73 -1.81 -13.43
CA GLU A 203 -21.67 -2.70 -13.92
C GLU A 203 -20.42 -2.65 -13.06
N GLY A 204 -20.39 -1.80 -12.01
CA GLY A 204 -19.27 -1.65 -11.09
C GLY A 204 -18.13 -0.83 -11.67
N ARG A 205 -18.38 0.11 -12.58
CA ARG A 205 -17.39 1.04 -13.14
C ARG A 205 -17.54 2.41 -12.49
N PRO A 206 -16.42 3.14 -12.24
CA PRO A 206 -16.48 4.51 -11.75
C PRO A 206 -17.29 5.40 -12.72
N SER A 207 -18.21 6.20 -12.19
CA SER A 207 -19.08 7.08 -12.97
C SER A 207 -18.82 8.57 -12.75
N HIS A 208 -18.67 9.00 -11.49
CA HIS A 208 -18.32 10.39 -11.16
C HIS A 208 -17.66 10.50 -9.77
N LEU A 209 -16.90 11.58 -9.59
CA LEU A 209 -16.32 11.97 -8.31
C LEU A 209 -17.38 12.74 -7.52
N ASP A 210 -17.84 12.14 -6.42
CA ASP A 210 -18.92 12.69 -5.59
C ASP A 210 -18.39 13.64 -4.51
N THR A 211 -17.34 13.22 -3.77
CA THR A 211 -16.82 14.01 -2.64
C THR A 211 -15.31 13.93 -2.54
N VAL A 212 -14.68 15.07 -2.25
CA VAL A 212 -13.27 15.18 -1.87
C VAL A 212 -13.18 15.84 -0.50
N VAL A 213 -12.46 15.21 0.44
CA VAL A 213 -12.17 15.77 1.77
C VAL A 213 -10.66 15.92 1.91
N ILE A 214 -10.20 17.09 2.35
CA ILE A 214 -8.82 17.32 2.77
C ILE A 214 -8.84 17.88 4.20
N SER A 215 -8.12 17.20 5.10
CA SER A 215 -7.79 17.71 6.43
C SER A 215 -6.28 17.89 6.50
N THR A 216 -5.82 19.11 6.71
CA THR A 216 -4.39 19.42 6.73
C THR A 216 -4.02 20.36 7.86
N GLN A 217 -2.93 20.03 8.52
CA GLN A 217 -2.34 20.85 9.57
C GLN A 217 -1.78 22.14 8.95
N HIS A 218 -1.95 23.25 9.65
CA HIS A 218 -1.51 24.58 9.21
C HIS A 218 -1.05 25.45 10.40
N ASP A 219 -0.37 26.54 10.10
CA ASP A 219 0.06 27.51 11.10
C ASP A 219 -1.12 28.23 11.75
N LYS A 220 -0.90 28.72 12.96
CA LYS A 220 -1.84 29.61 13.65
C LYS A 220 -2.05 30.91 12.85
N GLY A 221 -3.33 31.34 12.71
CA GLY A 221 -3.70 32.55 12.01
C GLY A 221 -3.73 32.40 10.47
N VAL A 222 -3.87 31.17 9.97
CA VAL A 222 -4.29 30.91 8.58
C VAL A 222 -5.80 31.03 8.51
N GLU A 223 -6.30 31.86 7.61
CA GLU A 223 -7.74 32.00 7.35
C GLU A 223 -8.24 30.80 6.56
N GLN A 224 -9.35 30.18 7.02
CA GLN A 224 -9.84 28.92 6.44
C GLN A 224 -10.31 29.07 4.99
N ASP A 225 -10.91 30.21 4.63
CA ASP A 225 -11.36 30.49 3.27
C ASP A 225 -10.18 30.63 2.29
N ASP A 226 -9.09 31.29 2.70
CA ASP A 226 -7.88 31.41 1.89
C ASP A 226 -7.22 30.03 1.70
N LEU A 227 -7.15 29.25 2.76
CA LEU A 227 -6.64 27.88 2.71
C LEU A 227 -7.48 27.01 1.77
N ALA A 228 -8.81 27.13 1.83
CA ALA A 228 -9.72 26.36 0.98
C ALA A 228 -9.52 26.69 -0.50
N VAL A 229 -9.38 27.97 -0.85
CA VAL A 229 -9.10 28.43 -2.22
C VAL A 229 -7.76 27.90 -2.70
N ALA A 230 -6.71 28.01 -1.88
CA ALA A 230 -5.38 27.56 -2.23
C ALA A 230 -5.32 26.03 -2.45
N LEU A 231 -5.91 25.23 -1.56
CA LEU A 231 -5.95 23.77 -1.69
C LEU A 231 -6.84 23.31 -2.85
N ARG A 232 -7.96 24.00 -3.10
CA ARG A 232 -8.77 23.73 -4.29
C ARG A 232 -7.93 23.88 -5.55
N THR A 233 -7.25 25.00 -5.72
CA THR A 233 -6.50 25.35 -6.92
C THR A 233 -5.24 24.47 -7.08
N HIS A 234 -4.41 24.40 -6.02
CA HIS A 234 -3.05 23.84 -6.13
C HIS A 234 -2.98 22.32 -5.83
N VAL A 235 -4.02 21.76 -5.22
CA VAL A 235 -4.07 20.32 -4.90
C VAL A 235 -5.19 19.64 -5.67
N ILE A 236 -6.46 20.01 -5.47
CA ILE A 236 -7.59 19.26 -6.02
C ILE A 236 -7.67 19.42 -7.55
N ASP A 237 -7.76 20.63 -8.03
CA ASP A 237 -7.91 20.90 -9.48
C ASP A 237 -6.65 20.48 -10.24
N TRP A 238 -5.47 20.63 -9.61
CA TRP A 238 -4.22 20.15 -10.17
C TRP A 238 -4.24 18.62 -10.34
N VAL A 239 -4.63 17.85 -9.31
CA VAL A 239 -4.68 16.37 -9.37
C VAL A 239 -5.74 15.90 -10.35
N ILE A 240 -6.92 16.54 -10.38
CA ILE A 240 -7.98 16.22 -11.36
C ILE A 240 -7.43 16.31 -12.79
N LYS A 241 -6.71 17.38 -13.08
CA LYS A 241 -6.12 17.60 -14.41
C LYS A 241 -4.95 16.66 -14.70
N ASP A 242 -4.02 16.51 -13.77
CA ASP A 242 -2.81 15.68 -13.91
C ASP A 242 -3.16 14.19 -14.11
N ALA A 243 -4.20 13.72 -13.43
CA ALA A 243 -4.67 12.34 -13.50
C ALA A 243 -5.72 12.10 -14.60
N GLY A 244 -6.12 13.11 -15.39
CA GLY A 244 -7.12 13.00 -16.44
C GLY A 244 -8.51 12.67 -15.91
N LEU A 245 -8.89 13.23 -14.76
CA LEU A 245 -10.15 12.93 -14.07
C LEU A 245 -11.26 13.93 -14.39
N GLU A 246 -11.07 14.85 -15.34
CA GLU A 246 -12.03 15.91 -15.67
C GLU A 246 -13.41 15.35 -16.05
N SER A 247 -13.44 14.19 -16.71
CA SER A 247 -14.69 13.53 -17.12
C SER A 247 -15.52 13.00 -15.95
N PHE A 248 -14.90 12.81 -14.78
CA PHE A 248 -15.58 12.38 -13.57
C PHE A 248 -16.11 13.55 -12.73
N VAL A 249 -15.74 14.78 -13.05
CA VAL A 249 -16.16 15.98 -12.30
C VAL A 249 -17.48 16.47 -12.82
N THR A 250 -18.42 16.70 -11.90
CA THR A 250 -19.74 17.29 -12.19
C THR A 250 -19.94 18.54 -11.34
N ASP A 251 -20.97 19.34 -11.65
CA ASP A 251 -21.35 20.50 -10.86
C ASP A 251 -21.81 20.13 -9.42
N GLU A 252 -22.05 18.85 -9.16
CA GLU A 252 -22.47 18.33 -7.85
C GLU A 252 -21.29 17.91 -6.95
N LEU A 253 -20.03 18.04 -7.43
CA LEU A 253 -18.84 17.68 -6.64
C LEU A 253 -18.81 18.44 -5.31
N THR A 254 -18.84 17.69 -4.22
CA THR A 254 -18.68 18.24 -2.87
C THR A 254 -17.22 18.29 -2.48
N VAL A 255 -16.72 19.45 -2.06
CA VAL A 255 -15.35 19.64 -1.57
C VAL A 255 -15.38 20.14 -0.14
N LEU A 256 -14.75 19.40 0.78
CA LEU A 256 -14.66 19.70 2.20
C LEU A 256 -13.19 19.87 2.59
N ILE A 257 -12.83 21.07 3.03
CA ILE A 257 -11.46 21.38 3.48
C ILE A 257 -11.51 21.78 4.96
N ASN A 258 -10.76 21.06 5.79
CA ASN A 258 -10.77 21.19 7.24
C ASN A 258 -12.21 21.33 7.80
N PRO A 259 -13.12 20.38 7.55
CA PRO A 259 -14.54 20.55 7.90
C PRO A 259 -14.79 20.69 9.40
N SER A 260 -13.84 20.30 10.25
CA SER A 260 -13.87 20.51 11.70
C SER A 260 -13.36 21.89 12.12
N GLY A 261 -12.94 22.74 11.19
CA GLY A 261 -12.34 24.05 11.44
C GLY A 261 -10.82 23.99 11.50
N SER A 262 -10.21 24.81 12.36
CA SER A 262 -8.76 24.96 12.47
C SER A 262 -8.06 23.66 12.87
N PHE A 263 -6.95 23.31 12.16
CA PHE A 263 -6.11 22.16 12.44
C PHE A 263 -4.66 22.59 12.67
N ILE A 264 -4.40 23.20 13.84
CA ILE A 264 -3.08 23.72 14.22
C ILE A 264 -2.26 22.65 14.92
N LEU A 265 -2.87 21.90 15.85
CA LEU A 265 -2.21 20.82 16.58
C LEU A 265 -2.36 19.50 15.81
N GLY A 266 -1.26 18.96 15.35
CA GLY A 266 -1.21 17.71 14.58
C GLY A 266 0.12 16.98 14.80
N GLY A 267 0.35 15.93 14.01
CA GLY A 267 1.50 15.06 14.18
C GLY A 267 1.48 14.32 15.53
N PRO A 268 2.64 13.83 16.01
CA PRO A 268 2.73 13.07 17.25
C PRO A 268 2.27 13.79 18.53
N MET A 269 2.14 15.12 18.48
CA MET A 269 1.58 15.92 19.58
C MET A 269 0.04 15.85 19.59
N GLY A 270 -0.58 15.66 18.44
CA GLY A 270 -2.04 15.55 18.30
C GLY A 270 -2.55 14.15 18.58
N ASP A 271 -1.84 13.12 18.07
CA ASP A 271 -2.20 11.72 18.22
C ASP A 271 -0.94 10.83 18.17
N ALA A 272 -0.95 9.73 18.92
CA ALA A 272 0.14 8.76 18.88
C ALA A 272 0.10 7.93 17.59
N GLY A 273 1.26 7.64 17.02
CA GLY A 273 1.44 6.76 15.86
C GLY A 273 2.05 5.43 16.22
N LEU A 274 1.76 4.43 15.40
CA LEU A 274 2.31 3.08 15.47
C LEU A 274 2.55 2.53 14.07
N THR A 275 3.64 1.77 13.89
CA THR A 275 3.90 1.02 12.65
C THR A 275 2.73 0.06 12.36
N GLY A 276 2.31 0.00 11.09
CA GLY A 276 1.33 -0.98 10.64
C GLY A 276 -0.13 -0.65 10.98
N ARG A 277 -0.46 0.60 11.27
CA ARG A 277 -1.85 1.04 11.54
C ARG A 277 -2.57 1.66 10.33
N LYS A 278 -1.95 1.67 9.15
CA LYS A 278 -2.54 2.17 7.91
C LYS A 278 -2.54 1.13 6.79
N ILE A 279 -2.72 -0.15 7.17
CA ILE A 279 -2.60 -1.29 6.25
C ILE A 279 -3.58 -1.25 5.07
N ILE A 280 -4.73 -0.63 5.22
CA ILE A 280 -5.71 -0.46 4.14
C ILE A 280 -5.32 0.68 3.21
N VAL A 281 -4.76 1.77 3.75
CA VAL A 281 -4.14 2.86 2.97
C VAL A 281 -2.92 2.35 2.21
N ASP A 282 -2.12 1.49 2.82
CA ASP A 282 -0.92 0.90 2.21
C ASP A 282 -1.24 -0.01 1.03
N THR A 283 -2.45 -0.53 0.93
CA THR A 283 -2.87 -1.52 -0.07
C THR A 283 -3.90 -0.96 -1.05
N TYR A 284 -5.17 -1.32 -0.93
CA TYR A 284 -6.17 -1.06 -1.97
C TYR A 284 -7.34 -0.18 -1.51
N GLY A 285 -7.21 0.53 -0.37
CA GLY A 285 -8.20 1.49 0.11
C GLY A 285 -9.58 0.89 0.42
N GLY A 286 -9.63 -0.41 0.75
CA GLY A 286 -10.85 -1.13 1.07
C GLY A 286 -11.52 -1.84 -0.13
N MET A 287 -10.97 -1.71 -1.36
CA MET A 287 -11.54 -2.36 -2.55
C MET A 287 -11.29 -3.88 -2.55
N ALA A 288 -10.19 -4.32 -1.96
CA ALA A 288 -9.82 -5.73 -1.82
C ALA A 288 -9.91 -6.20 -0.38
N ARG A 289 -9.96 -7.53 -0.20
CA ARG A 289 -9.76 -8.17 1.11
C ARG A 289 -8.34 -7.91 1.60
N HIS A 290 -8.11 -8.11 2.90
CA HIS A 290 -6.80 -7.95 3.53
C HIS A 290 -6.55 -9.06 4.53
N GLY A 291 -5.32 -9.59 4.57
CA GLY A 291 -4.96 -10.67 5.50
C GLY A 291 -4.64 -10.20 6.92
N GLY A 292 -4.44 -8.90 7.13
CA GLY A 292 -4.15 -8.29 8.43
C GLY A 292 -2.68 -8.00 8.68
N GLY A 293 -1.75 -8.55 7.88
CA GLY A 293 -0.31 -8.32 8.03
C GLY A 293 0.11 -6.91 7.63
N ALA A 294 0.91 -6.25 8.47
CA ALA A 294 1.58 -4.98 8.15
C ALA A 294 2.88 -5.23 7.39
N PHE A 295 3.34 -4.24 6.61
CA PHE A 295 4.55 -4.33 5.79
C PHE A 295 5.77 -3.71 6.45
N SER A 296 5.66 -2.44 6.86
CA SER A 296 6.79 -1.62 7.31
C SER A 296 7.54 -2.27 8.47
N GLY A 297 8.88 -2.18 8.42
CA GLY A 297 9.78 -2.76 9.43
C GLY A 297 10.05 -4.25 9.29
N LYS A 298 9.44 -4.94 8.33
CA LYS A 298 9.62 -6.39 8.09
C LYS A 298 10.51 -6.64 6.88
N ASP A 299 11.58 -7.44 7.06
CA ASP A 299 12.38 -7.95 5.94
C ASP A 299 11.58 -8.95 5.07
N PRO A 300 12.01 -9.26 3.82
CA PRO A 300 11.22 -10.07 2.88
C PRO A 300 11.08 -11.56 3.27
N SER A 301 11.74 -12.05 4.30
CA SER A 301 11.47 -13.40 4.84
C SER A 301 10.09 -13.50 5.49
N LYS A 302 9.51 -12.35 5.88
CA LYS A 302 8.15 -12.26 6.42
C LYS A 302 7.16 -12.23 5.24
N VAL A 303 6.41 -13.31 5.11
CA VAL A 303 5.43 -13.50 4.02
C VAL A 303 4.30 -12.46 4.05
N ASP A 304 4.00 -11.87 5.21
CA ASP A 304 3.10 -10.72 5.30
C ASP A 304 3.43 -9.62 4.29
N ARG A 305 4.72 -9.38 4.07
CA ARG A 305 5.21 -8.38 3.11
C ARG A 305 5.49 -8.99 1.74
N SER A 306 6.39 -9.97 1.67
CA SER A 306 6.86 -10.53 0.40
C SER A 306 5.75 -11.20 -0.40
N ALA A 307 4.88 -11.96 0.25
CA ALA A 307 3.78 -12.62 -0.44
C ALA A 307 2.65 -11.64 -0.81
N ALA A 308 2.39 -10.58 -0.02
CA ALA A 308 1.46 -9.53 -0.44
C ALA A 308 1.96 -8.80 -1.71
N TYR A 309 3.26 -8.54 -1.82
CA TYR A 309 3.87 -7.99 -3.03
C TYR A 309 3.78 -8.96 -4.21
N ALA A 310 4.04 -10.25 -3.97
CA ALA A 310 3.87 -11.28 -5.01
C ALA A 310 2.41 -11.38 -5.47
N MET A 311 1.44 -11.30 -4.57
CA MET A 311 0.02 -11.32 -4.93
C MET A 311 -0.40 -10.08 -5.73
N ARG A 312 0.17 -8.89 -5.44
CA ARG A 312 0.01 -7.72 -6.30
C ARG A 312 0.57 -7.99 -7.70
N TRP A 313 1.77 -8.53 -7.80
CA TRP A 313 2.40 -8.89 -9.07
C TRP A 313 1.55 -9.88 -9.86
N VAL A 314 1.05 -10.95 -9.24
CA VAL A 314 0.15 -11.93 -9.86
C VAL A 314 -1.15 -11.28 -10.35
N ALA A 315 -1.87 -10.55 -9.49
CA ALA A 315 -3.14 -9.91 -9.83
C ALA A 315 -2.97 -8.92 -10.99
N LYS A 316 -1.88 -8.14 -10.95
CA LYS A 316 -1.55 -7.18 -12.01
C LYS A 316 -1.30 -7.85 -13.35
N ASN A 317 -0.59 -8.98 -13.36
CA ASN A 317 -0.33 -9.76 -14.57
C ASN A 317 -1.60 -10.44 -15.12
N ILE A 318 -2.54 -10.87 -14.28
CA ILE A 318 -3.85 -11.39 -14.73
C ILE A 318 -4.60 -10.32 -15.54
N VAL A 319 -4.68 -9.10 -15.02
CA VAL A 319 -5.38 -8.00 -15.68
C VAL A 319 -4.62 -7.53 -16.93
N ALA A 320 -3.30 -7.39 -16.85
CA ALA A 320 -2.44 -7.01 -17.99
C ALA A 320 -2.45 -8.05 -19.11
N ALA A 321 -2.59 -9.34 -18.78
CA ALA A 321 -2.77 -10.43 -19.76
C ALA A 321 -4.14 -10.35 -20.47
N GLY A 322 -5.07 -9.51 -19.99
CA GLY A 322 -6.43 -9.40 -20.52
C GLY A 322 -7.30 -10.61 -20.14
N LEU A 323 -6.94 -11.37 -19.10
CA LEU A 323 -7.72 -12.53 -18.66
C LEU A 323 -8.94 -12.13 -17.83
N ALA A 324 -8.92 -10.95 -17.20
CA ALA A 324 -10.04 -10.36 -16.46
C ALA A 324 -9.92 -8.83 -16.45
N ALA A 325 -11.02 -8.11 -16.22
CA ALA A 325 -10.99 -6.66 -16.01
C ALA A 325 -10.56 -6.29 -14.58
N ARG A 326 -10.78 -7.20 -13.62
CA ARG A 326 -10.29 -7.11 -12.25
C ARG A 326 -10.02 -8.51 -11.70
N ALA A 327 -9.05 -8.61 -10.80
CA ALA A 327 -8.69 -9.86 -10.16
C ALA A 327 -8.25 -9.65 -8.72
N GLU A 328 -8.71 -10.51 -7.84
CA GLU A 328 -8.20 -10.67 -6.48
C GLU A 328 -7.56 -12.05 -6.35
N VAL A 329 -6.38 -12.11 -5.74
CA VAL A 329 -5.65 -13.36 -5.53
C VAL A 329 -5.33 -13.48 -4.05
N GLN A 330 -5.60 -14.65 -3.47
CA GLN A 330 -5.21 -15.00 -2.11
C GLN A 330 -4.16 -16.10 -2.14
N VAL A 331 -3.12 -15.97 -1.32
CA VAL A 331 -2.19 -17.04 -0.97
C VAL A 331 -2.19 -17.26 0.54
N ALA A 332 -1.99 -18.50 0.97
CA ALA A 332 -1.89 -18.83 2.38
C ALA A 332 -0.67 -19.70 2.66
N TYR A 333 0.00 -19.44 3.79
CA TYR A 333 1.18 -20.20 4.25
C TYR A 333 0.98 -20.75 5.65
N ALA A 334 1.70 -21.83 5.94
CA ALA A 334 1.94 -22.32 7.29
C ALA A 334 3.41 -22.05 7.66
N ILE A 335 3.67 -21.65 8.90
CA ILE A 335 5.03 -21.37 9.39
C ILE A 335 5.96 -22.56 9.12
N GLY A 336 7.16 -22.28 8.65
CA GLY A 336 8.18 -23.28 8.37
C GLY A 336 7.90 -24.17 7.16
N ARG A 337 6.85 -23.93 6.35
CA ARG A 337 6.62 -24.63 5.08
C ARG A 337 7.04 -23.77 3.89
N ALA A 338 7.70 -24.39 2.92
CA ALA A 338 8.11 -23.70 1.69
C ALA A 338 6.92 -23.51 0.74
N ARG A 339 6.05 -24.50 0.60
CA ARG A 339 4.96 -24.46 -0.37
C ARG A 339 3.70 -23.83 0.26
N PRO A 340 3.00 -22.94 -0.48
CA PRO A 340 1.71 -22.42 -0.03
C PRO A 340 0.72 -23.56 0.32
N VAL A 341 -0.11 -23.35 1.32
CA VAL A 341 -1.18 -24.29 1.69
C VAL A 341 -2.49 -23.98 0.96
N GLY A 342 -2.59 -22.82 0.30
CA GLY A 342 -3.73 -22.42 -0.49
C GLY A 342 -3.41 -21.31 -1.49
N LEU A 343 -4.07 -21.38 -2.64
CA LEU A 343 -4.11 -20.33 -3.66
C LEU A 343 -5.56 -20.19 -4.11
N TYR A 344 -6.06 -18.98 -4.22
CA TYR A 344 -7.43 -18.69 -4.67
C TYR A 344 -7.42 -17.47 -5.58
N VAL A 345 -8.16 -17.54 -6.68
CA VAL A 345 -8.33 -16.44 -7.63
C VAL A 345 -9.82 -16.13 -7.77
N GLU A 346 -10.17 -14.86 -7.76
CA GLU A 346 -11.52 -14.37 -8.01
C GLU A 346 -11.47 -13.21 -9.01
N THR A 347 -12.23 -13.32 -10.10
CA THR A 347 -12.34 -12.27 -11.13
C THR A 347 -13.63 -11.48 -11.04
N PHE A 348 -14.49 -11.74 -10.08
CA PHE A 348 -15.78 -11.07 -9.87
C PHE A 348 -16.69 -11.11 -11.12
N GLY A 349 -16.63 -12.22 -11.88
CA GLY A 349 -17.39 -12.39 -13.11
C GLY A 349 -16.87 -11.57 -14.30
N THR A 350 -15.65 -11.01 -14.22
CA THR A 350 -15.02 -10.24 -15.31
C THR A 350 -14.02 -11.05 -16.14
N ALA A 351 -13.93 -12.37 -15.91
CA ALA A 351 -13.10 -13.26 -16.71
C ALA A 351 -13.46 -13.18 -18.20
N THR A 352 -12.45 -13.22 -19.04
CA THR A 352 -12.61 -13.09 -20.49
C THR A 352 -12.51 -14.44 -21.20
N GLY A 353 -13.03 -14.50 -22.43
CA GLY A 353 -12.90 -15.70 -23.30
C GLY A 353 -13.60 -16.94 -22.76
N GLY A 354 -14.62 -16.80 -21.89
CA GLY A 354 -15.38 -17.93 -21.32
C GLY A 354 -14.62 -18.75 -20.29
N ARG A 355 -13.51 -18.24 -19.75
CA ARG A 355 -12.70 -18.91 -18.72
C ARG A 355 -13.34 -18.82 -17.35
N THR A 356 -13.07 -19.82 -16.51
CA THR A 356 -13.43 -19.81 -15.09
C THR A 356 -12.28 -19.30 -14.23
N ASP A 357 -12.58 -18.91 -13.00
CA ASP A 357 -11.57 -18.48 -12.01
C ASP A 357 -10.58 -19.61 -11.70
N GLU A 358 -11.04 -20.88 -11.68
CA GLU A 358 -10.20 -22.06 -11.47
C GLU A 358 -9.19 -22.28 -12.62
N GLN A 359 -9.55 -21.97 -13.86
CA GLN A 359 -8.64 -22.09 -14.99
C GLN A 359 -7.57 -20.99 -14.95
N ILE A 360 -7.94 -19.76 -14.53
CA ILE A 360 -6.97 -18.68 -14.32
C ILE A 360 -6.07 -19.03 -13.14
N GLN A 361 -6.60 -19.58 -12.05
CA GLN A 361 -5.80 -20.04 -10.90
C GLN A 361 -4.80 -21.14 -11.31
N GLN A 362 -5.20 -22.08 -12.15
CA GLN A 362 -4.30 -23.10 -12.67
C GLN A 362 -3.15 -22.47 -13.49
N ALA A 363 -3.46 -21.53 -14.37
CA ALA A 363 -2.45 -20.79 -15.14
C ALA A 363 -1.48 -20.02 -14.23
N VAL A 364 -1.99 -19.40 -13.15
CA VAL A 364 -1.15 -18.75 -12.14
C VAL A 364 -0.19 -19.75 -11.49
N ALA A 365 -0.69 -20.93 -11.10
CA ALA A 365 0.13 -21.97 -10.46
C ALA A 365 1.21 -22.55 -11.41
N GLU A 366 1.01 -22.49 -12.73
CA GLU A 366 2.00 -22.93 -13.73
C GLU A 366 3.09 -21.86 -14.00
N VAL A 367 2.75 -20.57 -13.86
CA VAL A 367 3.63 -19.46 -14.25
C VAL A 367 4.43 -18.88 -13.07
N PHE A 368 3.86 -18.91 -11.86
CA PHE A 368 4.45 -18.28 -10.68
C PHE A 368 4.88 -19.31 -9.63
N ASP A 369 6.15 -19.25 -9.24
CA ASP A 369 6.63 -19.98 -8.07
C ASP A 369 6.38 -19.13 -6.82
N LEU A 370 5.41 -19.55 -6.01
CA LEU A 370 4.98 -18.82 -4.82
C LEU A 370 5.67 -19.29 -3.54
N ARG A 371 6.78 -20.04 -3.63
CA ARG A 371 7.62 -20.35 -2.47
C ARG A 371 8.35 -19.07 -2.01
N PRO A 372 8.49 -18.82 -0.69
CA PRO A 372 9.08 -17.57 -0.17
C PRO A 372 10.44 -17.23 -0.80
N GLY A 373 11.34 -18.22 -0.92
CA GLY A 373 12.66 -18.02 -1.55
C GLY A 373 12.58 -17.64 -3.03
N ALA A 374 11.63 -18.20 -3.78
CA ALA A 374 11.41 -17.86 -5.18
C ALA A 374 10.84 -16.44 -5.33
N ILE A 375 9.90 -16.03 -4.46
CA ILE A 375 9.35 -14.67 -4.42
C ILE A 375 10.47 -13.64 -4.18
N ILE A 376 11.34 -13.90 -3.18
CA ILE A 376 12.46 -13.01 -2.85
C ILE A 376 13.40 -12.84 -4.06
N ARG A 377 13.72 -13.94 -4.76
CA ARG A 377 14.54 -13.89 -5.97
C ARG A 377 13.84 -13.15 -7.12
N ASP A 378 12.61 -13.55 -7.44
CA ASP A 378 11.91 -13.08 -8.65
C ASP A 378 11.56 -11.59 -8.56
N LEU A 379 11.31 -11.09 -7.35
CA LEU A 379 11.05 -9.69 -7.07
C LEU A 379 12.28 -8.92 -6.56
N ASP A 380 13.46 -9.57 -6.49
CA ASP A 380 14.73 -8.96 -6.05
C ASP A 380 14.56 -8.13 -4.75
N LEU A 381 14.02 -8.78 -3.71
CA LEU A 381 13.55 -8.12 -2.48
C LEU A 381 14.65 -7.88 -1.44
N LEU A 382 15.89 -8.33 -1.65
CA LEU A 382 16.99 -8.08 -0.70
C LEU A 382 17.62 -6.68 -0.85
N ARG A 383 17.08 -5.85 -1.74
CA ARG A 383 17.51 -4.47 -1.94
C ARG A 383 16.87 -3.51 -0.93
N PRO A 384 17.54 -2.40 -0.59
CA PRO A 384 16.96 -1.35 0.27
C PRO A 384 15.97 -0.48 -0.52
N ILE A 385 14.76 -0.98 -0.73
CA ILE A 385 13.71 -0.35 -1.57
C ILE A 385 12.43 -0.03 -0.80
N TYR A 386 12.43 -0.16 0.51
CA TYR A 386 11.22 -0.15 1.34
C TYR A 386 10.83 1.22 1.88
N ALA A 387 11.76 2.03 2.36
CA ALA A 387 11.48 3.35 2.92
C ALA A 387 10.70 4.27 1.97
N GLN A 388 10.97 4.18 0.65
CA GLN A 388 10.27 4.96 -0.37
C GLN A 388 8.79 4.58 -0.53
N THR A 389 8.36 3.41 -0.03
CA THR A 389 6.96 2.95 -0.08
C THR A 389 6.18 3.26 1.21
N ALA A 390 6.85 3.74 2.24
CA ALA A 390 6.26 3.97 3.56
C ALA A 390 5.11 5.00 3.58
N ALA A 391 4.95 5.82 2.52
CA ALA A 391 3.82 6.73 2.35
C ALA A 391 3.27 6.67 0.92
N TYR A 392 1.99 7.00 0.76
CA TYR A 392 1.28 7.06 -0.53
C TYR A 392 1.06 5.71 -1.21
N GLY A 393 0.98 4.64 -0.41
CA GLY A 393 0.71 3.28 -0.84
C GLY A 393 1.95 2.51 -1.32
N HIS A 394 1.90 1.20 -1.15
CA HIS A 394 2.93 0.26 -1.63
C HIS A 394 2.68 -0.20 -3.07
N PHE A 395 1.47 0.02 -3.59
CA PHE A 395 1.03 -0.44 -4.90
C PHE A 395 0.62 0.73 -5.81
N GLY A 396 0.72 0.49 -7.13
CA GLY A 396 0.39 1.50 -8.14
C GLY A 396 1.40 2.65 -8.24
N ARG A 397 2.63 2.45 -7.78
CA ARG A 397 3.69 3.45 -7.71
C ARG A 397 4.51 3.46 -8.99
N THR A 398 4.00 4.16 -10.01
CA THR A 398 4.70 4.32 -11.30
C THR A 398 5.87 5.31 -11.24
N ASP A 399 6.00 6.03 -10.15
CA ASP A 399 7.09 6.95 -9.85
C ASP A 399 8.34 6.25 -9.26
N LEU A 400 8.24 4.97 -8.94
CA LEU A 400 9.28 4.15 -8.33
C LEU A 400 9.56 2.90 -9.17
N ASP A 401 10.78 2.39 -9.09
CA ASP A 401 11.16 1.10 -9.68
C ASP A 401 10.88 -0.04 -8.69
N LEU A 402 9.65 -0.54 -8.70
CA LEU A 402 9.18 -1.58 -7.80
C LEU A 402 8.87 -2.87 -8.59
N PRO A 403 9.58 -3.98 -8.34
CA PRO A 403 9.45 -5.21 -9.13
C PRO A 403 8.04 -5.81 -9.14
N TRP A 404 7.28 -5.67 -8.07
CA TRP A 404 5.90 -6.16 -7.98
C TRP A 404 4.88 -5.37 -8.81
N GLU A 405 5.30 -4.25 -9.41
CA GLU A 405 4.50 -3.50 -10.37
C GLU A 405 4.78 -3.89 -11.83
N ASN A 406 5.68 -4.85 -12.09
CA ASN A 406 5.96 -5.33 -13.43
C ASN A 406 4.83 -6.20 -14.00
N THR A 407 4.65 -6.17 -15.32
CA THR A 407 3.71 -7.01 -16.06
C THR A 407 4.44 -8.02 -16.97
N ASP A 408 5.63 -8.42 -16.56
CA ASP A 408 6.59 -9.24 -17.28
C ASP A 408 6.14 -10.70 -17.47
N ARG A 409 5.14 -11.15 -16.72
CA ARG A 409 4.55 -12.49 -16.81
C ARG A 409 3.22 -12.53 -17.59
N ALA A 410 2.70 -11.40 -18.05
CA ALA A 410 1.39 -11.33 -18.68
C ALA A 410 1.29 -12.19 -19.94
N GLU A 411 2.34 -12.26 -20.76
CA GLU A 411 2.38 -13.06 -21.99
C GLU A 411 2.44 -14.56 -21.67
N ALA A 412 3.27 -14.96 -20.71
CA ALA A 412 3.37 -16.36 -20.26
C ALA A 412 2.05 -16.83 -19.64
N LEU A 413 1.40 -15.96 -18.83
CA LEU A 413 0.12 -16.26 -18.20
C LEU A 413 -1.00 -16.43 -19.24
N ARG A 414 -1.02 -15.60 -20.28
CA ARG A 414 -1.97 -15.75 -21.39
C ARG A 414 -1.78 -17.07 -22.11
N ALA A 415 -0.52 -17.43 -22.43
CA ALA A 415 -0.21 -18.67 -23.11
C ALA A 415 -0.58 -19.92 -22.27
N ALA A 416 -0.31 -19.91 -20.96
CA ALA A 416 -0.73 -20.97 -20.05
C ALA A 416 -2.26 -21.10 -20.01
N ALA A 417 -2.98 -19.99 -19.88
CA ALA A 417 -4.43 -19.99 -19.86
C ALA A 417 -5.07 -20.47 -21.18
N GLU A 418 -4.40 -20.29 -22.31
CA GLU A 418 -4.84 -20.82 -23.61
C GLU A 418 -4.68 -22.35 -23.69
N GLN A 419 -3.62 -22.91 -23.10
CA GLN A 419 -3.36 -24.34 -23.08
C GLN A 419 -4.31 -25.11 -22.15
N ILE A 420 -4.79 -24.51 -21.07
CA ILE A 420 -5.74 -25.12 -20.13
C ILE A 420 -7.11 -25.36 -20.79
N GLY A 421 -7.42 -24.66 -21.89
CA GLY A 421 -8.63 -24.83 -22.67
C GLY A 421 -9.85 -24.14 -22.05
N VAL A 422 -10.85 -23.87 -22.89
CA VAL A 422 -12.17 -23.37 -22.43
C VAL A 422 -13.13 -24.55 -22.36
N PRO A 423 -13.91 -24.75 -21.28
CA PRO A 423 -14.91 -25.79 -21.26
C PRO A 423 -15.87 -25.62 -22.45
N VAL A 424 -16.03 -26.68 -23.24
CA VAL A 424 -17.12 -26.70 -24.24
C VAL A 424 -18.42 -26.66 -23.45
N ALA A 425 -19.21 -25.59 -23.63
CA ALA A 425 -20.53 -25.50 -23.05
C ALA A 425 -21.35 -26.73 -23.47
N GLN A 426 -21.75 -27.55 -22.48
CA GLN A 426 -22.65 -28.69 -22.70
C GLN A 426 -24.10 -28.21 -22.85
#